data_2898e404c452638d114841d4897fba24
#
_entry.id   2898e404c452638d114841d4897fba24
#
_cell.length_a   1.000
_cell.length_b   1.000
_cell.length_c   1.000
_cell.angle_alpha   90.00
_cell.angle_beta   90.00
_cell.angle_gamma   90.00
#
_symmetry.space_group_name_H-M   'P 1'
#
loop_
_entity.id
_entity.type
_entity.pdbx_description
1 polymer ?
#
loop_
_entity_poly.entity_id
_entity_poly.type
_entity_poly.pdbx_seq_one_letter_code
_entity_poly.pdbx_strand_id
1 'polypeptide(L)' 'MENICETAKEKAGGPAALAKALGNITPQAVSQWKKIPAERVLDVERVTGISRQELRPDVFGRRKAREAAQ' A
#
# COMPACT_ATOMS: atom_id res chain seq x y z
N MET A 1 -13.02 -5.24 10.61
CA MET A 1 -12.71 -5.03 9.41
C MET A 1 -11.29 -4.97 9.22
N GLU A 2 -10.79 -5.55 8.22
CA GLU A 2 -9.44 -5.54 7.98
C GLU A 2 -8.94 -4.29 7.46
N ASN A 3 -7.80 -3.83 7.89
CA ASN A 3 -7.18 -2.65 7.41
C ASN A 3 -6.20 -3.09 6.34
N ILE A 4 -6.36 -2.63 5.12
CA ILE A 4 -5.51 -3.04 4.03
C ILE A 4 -4.06 -2.67 4.29
N CYS A 5 -3.82 -1.60 5.03
CA CYS A 5 -2.47 -1.20 5.35
C CYS A 5 -1.81 -2.28 6.22
N GLU A 6 -2.54 -2.82 7.18
CA GLU A 6 -2.00 -3.87 8.01
C GLU A 6 -1.79 -5.14 7.21
N THR A 7 -2.71 -5.43 6.30
CA THR A 7 -2.58 -6.60 5.46
C THR A 7 -1.33 -6.47 4.59
N ALA A 8 -1.08 -5.28 4.05
CA ALA A 8 0.09 -5.07 3.22
C ALA A 8 1.37 -5.25 4.03
N LYS A 9 1.39 -4.76 5.25
CA LYS A 9 2.56 -4.92 6.09
C LYS A 9 2.82 -6.40 6.34
N GLU A 10 1.78 -7.14 6.62
CA GLU A 10 1.94 -8.55 6.88
C GLU A 10 2.39 -9.32 5.65
N LYS A 11 1.87 -8.99 4.50
CA LYS A 11 2.25 -9.68 3.31
C LYS A 11 3.72 -9.45 2.97
N ALA A 12 4.25 -8.33 3.33
CA ALA A 12 5.64 -8.03 3.07
C ALA A 12 6.57 -8.68 4.11
N GLY A 13 5.99 -9.21 5.17
CA GLY A 13 6.82 -9.80 6.22
C GLY A 13 6.97 -8.91 7.43
N GLY A 14 6.12 -7.91 7.56
CA GLY A 14 6.16 -7.00 8.69
C GLY A 14 6.68 -5.63 8.31
N PRO A 15 6.53 -4.65 9.18
CA PRO A 15 6.95 -3.30 8.86
C PRO A 15 8.43 -3.19 8.52
N ALA A 16 9.26 -3.94 9.21
CA ALA A 16 10.69 -3.88 8.96
C ALA A 16 11.03 -4.42 7.57
N ALA A 17 10.38 -5.52 7.18
CA ALA A 17 10.64 -6.09 5.89
C ALA A 17 10.13 -5.18 4.79
N LEU A 18 8.98 -4.56 5.02
CA LEU A 18 8.42 -3.65 4.03
C LEU A 18 9.32 -2.43 3.88
N ALA A 19 9.79 -1.87 5.00
CA ALA A 19 10.64 -0.72 4.95
C ALA A 19 11.92 -1.02 4.19
N LYS A 20 12.47 -2.20 4.41
CA LYS A 20 13.67 -2.58 3.75
C LYS A 20 13.43 -2.74 2.26
N ALA A 21 12.32 -3.30 1.88
CA ALA A 21 12.01 -3.48 0.47
C ALA A 21 11.74 -2.15 -0.23
N LEU A 22 11.15 -1.21 0.47
CA LEU A 22 10.87 0.08 -0.13
C LEU A 22 12.12 0.97 -0.22
N GLY A 23 13.01 0.80 0.69
CA GLY A 23 14.20 1.64 0.70
C GLY A 23 13.92 2.91 1.43
N ASN A 24 14.44 3.94 1.29
CA ASN A 24 14.26 5.26 1.82
C ASN A 24 13.21 5.47 2.91
N ILE A 25 13.00 4.51 3.79
CA ILE A 25 12.01 4.67 4.83
C ILE A 25 12.37 3.76 5.97
N THR A 26 12.04 4.16 7.18
CA THR A 26 12.41 3.36 8.34
C THR A 26 11.26 2.44 8.71
N PRO A 27 11.56 1.35 9.39
CA PRO A 27 10.51 0.43 9.85
C PRO A 27 9.54 1.12 10.77
N GLN A 28 10.04 2.07 11.57
CA GLN A 28 9.21 2.79 12.46
C GLN A 28 8.19 3.61 11.74
N ALA A 29 8.59 4.24 10.65
CA ALA A 29 7.67 5.03 9.85
C ALA A 29 6.59 4.13 9.26
N VAL A 30 6.98 2.96 8.76
CA VAL A 30 6.02 2.04 8.17
C VAL A 30 5.06 1.55 9.25
N SER A 31 5.59 1.27 10.43
CA SER A 31 4.78 0.76 11.50
C SER A 31 3.71 1.78 11.91
N GLN A 32 3.97 3.04 11.73
CA GLN A 32 3.04 4.07 12.10
C GLN A 32 2.01 4.40 11.03
N TRP A 33 2.10 3.81 9.88
CA TRP A 33 1.15 4.09 8.82
C TRP A 33 -0.24 3.61 9.22
N LYS A 34 -1.23 4.48 9.05
CA LYS A 34 -2.60 4.10 9.27
C LYS A 34 -3.21 3.79 7.93
N LYS A 35 -2.63 4.31 6.84
CA LYS A 35 -3.03 3.94 5.53
C LYS A 35 -1.79 4.12 4.67
N ILE A 36 -1.72 3.46 3.54
CA ILE A 36 -0.57 3.51 2.68
C ILE A 36 -0.48 4.89 2.06
N PRO A 37 0.65 5.58 2.18
CA PRO A 37 0.78 6.89 1.55
C PRO A 37 0.68 6.76 0.05
N ALA A 38 -0.01 7.70 -0.59
CA ALA A 38 -0.22 7.63 -2.02
C ALA A 38 1.10 7.50 -2.78
N GLU A 39 2.12 8.18 -2.34
CA GLU A 39 3.40 8.14 -3.02
C GLU A 39 4.11 6.81 -2.86
N ARG A 40 3.66 5.95 -1.94
CA ARG A 40 4.28 4.67 -1.73
C ARG A 40 3.45 3.53 -2.28
N VAL A 41 2.25 3.81 -2.76
CA VAL A 41 1.35 2.77 -3.17
C VAL A 41 1.92 1.88 -4.27
N LEU A 42 2.53 2.48 -5.27
CA LEU A 42 3.06 1.67 -6.36
C LEU A 42 4.18 0.75 -5.89
N ASP A 43 5.00 1.24 -4.97
CA ASP A 43 6.07 0.42 -4.47
C ASP A 43 5.53 -0.70 -3.60
N VAL A 44 4.52 -0.40 -2.80
CA VAL A 44 3.92 -1.40 -1.94
C VAL A 44 3.23 -2.46 -2.80
N GLU A 45 2.61 -2.04 -3.89
CA GLU A 45 1.96 -2.96 -4.79
C GLU A 45 3.01 -3.93 -5.34
N ARG A 46 4.17 -3.41 -5.74
CA ARG A 46 5.19 -4.24 -6.28
C ARG A 46 5.74 -5.22 -5.26
N VAL A 47 5.89 -4.80 -4.04
CA VAL A 47 6.42 -5.66 -2.99
C VAL A 47 5.43 -6.71 -2.51
N THR A 48 4.18 -6.34 -2.37
CA THR A 48 3.19 -7.22 -1.78
C THR A 48 2.32 -7.95 -2.78
N GLY A 49 2.23 -7.41 -3.98
CA GLY A 49 1.34 -8.00 -4.97
C GLY A 49 -0.10 -7.56 -4.81
N ILE A 50 -0.39 -6.70 -3.86
CA ILE A 50 -1.74 -6.20 -3.66
C ILE A 50 -1.95 -5.05 -4.61
N SER A 51 -3.05 -5.02 -5.32
CA SER A 51 -3.25 -3.97 -6.32
C SER A 51 -3.38 -2.61 -5.70
N ARG A 52 -2.95 -1.59 -6.43
CA ARG A 52 -3.02 -0.23 -5.92
C ARG A 52 -4.44 0.18 -5.64
N GLN A 53 -5.41 -0.36 -6.38
CA GLN A 53 -6.78 0.00 -6.14
C GLN A 53 -7.25 -0.53 -4.78
N GLU A 54 -6.68 -1.63 -4.34
CA GLU A 54 -7.03 -2.15 -3.03
C GLU A 54 -6.28 -1.41 -1.95
N LEU A 55 -5.05 -1.00 -2.24
CA LEU A 55 -4.25 -0.32 -1.24
C LEU A 55 -4.78 1.08 -0.96
N ARG A 56 -5.16 1.79 -2.00
CA ARG A 56 -5.70 3.13 -1.83
C ARG A 56 -6.84 3.38 -2.77
N PRO A 57 -8.00 2.83 -2.48
CA PRO A 57 -9.16 3.03 -3.34
C PRO A 57 -9.57 4.48 -3.47
N ASP A 58 -9.27 5.29 -2.49
CA ASP A 58 -9.61 6.70 -2.55
C ASP A 58 -8.73 7.47 -3.53
N VAL A 59 -7.56 6.93 -3.83
CA VAL A 59 -6.65 7.60 -4.75
C VAL A 59 -6.69 6.95 -6.13
N PHE A 60 -6.59 5.63 -6.19
CA PHE A 60 -6.58 4.92 -7.45
C PHE A 60 -7.93 4.32 -7.80
N GLY A 61 -8.75 4.22 -6.82
CA GLY A 61 -10.11 3.91 -6.94
C GLY A 61 -10.56 2.90 -7.84
N ARG A 62 -11.80 2.94 -8.13
CA ARG A 62 -12.38 2.11 -8.92
C ARG A 62 -12.14 2.54 -10.18
N ARG A 63 -11.08 2.42 -10.66
CA ARG A 63 -10.78 2.89 -11.83
C ARG A 63 -11.68 2.45 -12.82
N LYS A 64 -12.23 1.41 -12.72
CA LYS A 64 -13.09 0.96 -13.68
C LYS A 64 -14.16 1.90 -13.78
N ALA A 65 -14.54 2.43 -12.74
CA ALA A 65 -15.67 3.30 -12.75
C ALA A 65 -15.24 4.45 -13.55
N ARG A 66 -14.10 4.95 -13.34
CA ARG A 66 -13.75 6.03 -13.93
C ARG A 66 -13.44 5.86 -15.24
N GLU A 67 -12.92 4.84 -15.57
CA GLU A 67 -12.49 4.70 -16.77
C GLU A 67 -13.60 4.57 -17.60
N ALA A 68 -14.56 4.11 -17.14
CA ALA A 68 -15.68 4.00 -17.92
C ALA A 68 -16.01 5.37 -18.27
N ALA A 69 -15.82 6.16 -17.37
CA ALA A 69 -16.14 7.50 -17.59
C ALA A 69 -15.22 8.09 -18.53
N GLN A 70 -14.23 7.70 -18.51
CA GLN A 70 -13.40 8.32 -19.28
C GLN A 70 -13.35 8.12 -20.35
#